data_d823533b1db33eac54305cd19f3931ae
#
_entry.id   d823533b1db33eac54305cd19f3931ae
#
_cell.length_a   1.000
_cell.length_b   1.000
_cell.length_c   1.000
_cell.angle_alpha   90.00
_cell.angle_beta   90.00
_cell.angle_gamma   90.00
#
_symmetry.space_group_name_H-M   'P 1'
#
loop_
_entity.id
_entity.type
_entity.pdbx_description
1 polymer ?
#
loop_
_entity_poly.entity_id
_entity_poly.type
_entity_poly.pdbx_seq_one_letter_code
_entity_poly.pdbx_strand_id
1 'polypeptide(L)'
;MKKIIMIAALVAGSVTLSAQAQSLGQKNLSLAQANALANGAVQACLAKNYQVTVTVVDRAGVIKAVQRTDNAGPHTVKASEMKAYTALSTKNASGKVMEAAQSNAGAQNMRDVPGFLLLAGGLPVKEGDEVIGAVGIGGAPGGHLDEACAQAAIDALNK
;
A
#
# COMPACT_ATOMS: atom_id res chain seq x y z
N MET A 1 -42.26 50.95 -54.51
CA MET A 1 -40.94 50.36 -54.19
C MET A 1 -40.98 49.95 -52.73
N LYS A 2 -41.24 48.62 -52.45
CA LYS A 2 -41.32 48.07 -51.10
C LYS A 2 -39.96 47.44 -50.73
N LYS A 3 -39.30 47.97 -49.75
CA LYS A 3 -38.04 47.42 -49.23
C LYS A 3 -38.37 46.26 -48.25
N ILE A 4 -37.96 45.05 -48.58
CA ILE A 4 -38.05 43.87 -47.73
C ILE A 4 -36.78 43.85 -46.85
N ILE A 5 -36.94 43.98 -45.56
CA ILE A 5 -35.87 43.82 -44.58
C ILE A 5 -35.84 42.35 -44.13
N MET A 6 -34.78 41.61 -44.54
CA MET A 6 -34.53 40.26 -44.05
C MET A 6 -33.83 40.34 -42.67
N ILE A 7 -34.49 39.89 -41.66
CA ILE A 7 -33.91 39.71 -40.33
C ILE A 7 -33.32 38.27 -40.26
N ALA A 8 -32.00 38.18 -40.28
CA ALA A 8 -31.31 36.92 -40.04
C ALA A 8 -31.25 36.66 -38.53
N ALA A 9 -32.00 35.66 -38.05
CA ALA A 9 -31.92 35.22 -36.67
C ALA A 9 -30.68 34.33 -36.49
N LEU A 10 -29.71 34.81 -35.72
CA LEU A 10 -28.55 34.03 -35.29
C LEU A 10 -29.01 33.13 -34.13
N VAL A 11 -29.15 31.82 -34.38
CA VAL A 11 -29.37 30.82 -33.32
C VAL A 11 -27.99 30.44 -32.77
N ALA A 12 -27.63 31.05 -31.62
CA ALA A 12 -26.46 30.64 -30.84
C ALA A 12 -26.74 29.33 -30.12
N GLY A 13 -26.33 28.23 -30.73
CA GLY A 13 -26.39 26.89 -30.10
C GLY A 13 -25.41 26.81 -28.93
N SER A 14 -25.90 26.78 -27.71
CA SER A 14 -25.10 26.53 -26.50
C SER A 14 -24.69 25.05 -26.51
N VAL A 15 -23.44 24.75 -26.82
CA VAL A 15 -22.87 23.43 -26.65
C VAL A 15 -22.59 23.24 -25.15
N THR A 16 -23.49 22.59 -24.43
CA THR A 16 -23.22 22.14 -23.06
C THR A 16 -22.26 20.97 -23.11
N LEU A 17 -20.97 21.21 -22.81
CA LEU A 17 -20.04 20.14 -22.51
C LEU A 17 -20.45 19.47 -21.19
N SER A 18 -21.13 18.33 -21.28
CA SER A 18 -21.33 17.45 -20.13
C SER A 18 -19.99 16.83 -19.79
N ALA A 19 -19.33 17.28 -18.73
CA ALA A 19 -18.21 16.59 -18.14
C ALA A 19 -18.73 15.26 -17.56
N GLN A 20 -18.51 14.15 -18.27
CA GLN A 20 -18.81 12.82 -17.76
C GLN A 20 -17.75 12.47 -16.72
N ALA A 21 -18.15 12.38 -15.45
CA ALA A 21 -17.30 11.83 -14.40
C ALA A 21 -17.05 10.35 -14.70
N GLN A 22 -15.80 10.00 -14.99
CA GLN A 22 -15.40 8.64 -15.31
C GLN A 22 -14.91 7.95 -14.05
N SER A 23 -15.47 6.77 -13.71
CA SER A 23 -14.96 5.95 -12.62
C SER A 23 -13.62 5.33 -12.99
N LEU A 24 -12.67 5.34 -12.07
CA LEU A 24 -11.36 4.69 -12.24
C LEU A 24 -11.45 3.24 -11.80
N GLY A 25 -11.21 2.29 -12.72
CA GLY A 25 -10.97 0.89 -12.37
C GLY A 25 -9.55 0.75 -11.82
N GLN A 26 -9.41 0.27 -10.58
CA GLN A 26 -8.10 0.05 -9.95
C GLN A 26 -7.98 -1.39 -9.46
N LYS A 27 -6.82 -2.01 -9.70
CA LYS A 27 -6.49 -3.29 -9.08
C LYS A 27 -6.32 -3.10 -7.57
N ASN A 28 -6.84 -4.05 -6.80
CA ASN A 28 -6.77 -4.02 -5.35
C ASN A 28 -6.56 -5.44 -4.79
N LEU A 29 -5.92 -5.52 -3.64
CA LEU A 29 -5.70 -6.79 -2.96
C LEU A 29 -7.03 -7.37 -2.46
N SER A 30 -7.35 -8.58 -2.89
CA SER A 30 -8.54 -9.29 -2.41
C SER A 30 -8.34 -9.80 -0.98
N LEU A 31 -9.45 -10.10 -0.28
CA LEU A 31 -9.38 -10.73 1.04
C LEU A 31 -8.69 -12.10 1.00
N ALA A 32 -8.91 -12.87 -0.05
CA ALA A 32 -8.26 -14.18 -0.22
C ALA A 32 -6.74 -14.05 -0.33
N GLN A 33 -6.26 -13.10 -1.15
CA GLN A 33 -4.82 -12.81 -1.26
C GLN A 33 -4.24 -12.27 0.06
N ALA A 34 -4.96 -11.39 0.76
CA ALA A 34 -4.50 -10.85 2.04
C ALA A 34 -4.35 -11.94 3.11
N ASN A 35 -5.31 -12.87 3.18
CA ASN A 35 -5.23 -14.00 4.10
C ASN A 35 -4.10 -14.97 3.74
N ALA A 36 -3.88 -15.23 2.46
CA ALA A 36 -2.78 -16.07 1.98
C ALA A 36 -1.41 -15.45 2.33
N LEU A 37 -1.25 -14.13 2.11
CA LEU A 37 -0.06 -13.38 2.49
C LEU A 37 0.19 -13.41 4.00
N ALA A 38 -0.84 -13.12 4.81
CA ALA A 38 -0.69 -13.09 6.26
C ALA A 38 -0.29 -14.46 6.79
N ASN A 39 -0.97 -15.53 6.35
CA ASN A 39 -0.66 -16.89 6.76
C ASN A 39 0.74 -17.33 6.28
N GLY A 40 1.06 -17.09 5.00
CA GLY A 40 2.37 -17.44 4.44
C GLY A 40 3.53 -16.77 5.18
N ALA A 41 3.38 -15.48 5.52
CA ALA A 41 4.39 -14.73 6.25
C ALA A 41 4.56 -15.23 7.70
N VAL A 42 3.44 -15.53 8.40
CA VAL A 42 3.48 -16.14 9.73
C VAL A 42 4.23 -17.48 9.67
N GLN A 43 3.89 -18.36 8.73
CA GLN A 43 4.55 -19.66 8.61
C GLN A 43 6.05 -19.52 8.27
N ALA A 44 6.41 -18.59 7.38
CA ALA A 44 7.81 -18.33 7.04
C ALA A 44 8.64 -17.86 8.25
N CYS A 45 8.06 -17.02 9.12
CA CYS A 45 8.70 -16.58 10.35
C CYS A 45 8.75 -17.67 11.41
N LEU A 46 7.66 -18.41 11.63
CA LEU A 46 7.62 -19.52 12.60
C LEU A 46 8.62 -20.63 12.26
N ALA A 47 8.84 -20.93 10.98
CA ALA A 47 9.86 -21.89 10.55
C ALA A 47 11.29 -21.51 10.99
N LYS A 48 11.49 -20.23 11.36
CA LYS A 48 12.75 -19.70 11.91
C LYS A 48 12.66 -19.39 13.41
N ASN A 49 11.61 -19.86 14.08
CA ASN A 49 11.30 -19.62 15.48
C ASN A 49 11.10 -18.14 15.84
N TYR A 50 10.66 -17.30 14.88
CA TYR A 50 10.34 -15.91 15.14
C TYR A 50 8.86 -15.75 15.47
N GLN A 51 8.59 -15.00 16.57
CA GLN A 51 7.24 -14.67 17.01
C GLN A 51 6.88 -13.27 16.52
N VAL A 52 5.91 -13.21 15.61
CA VAL A 52 5.65 -11.99 14.83
C VAL A 52 4.17 -11.62 14.77
N THR A 53 3.90 -10.38 14.45
CA THR A 53 2.61 -9.94 13.90
C THR A 53 2.80 -9.58 12.44
N VAL A 54 1.87 -10.02 11.61
CA VAL A 54 1.75 -9.69 10.19
C VAL A 54 0.48 -8.87 9.99
N THR A 55 0.61 -7.72 9.34
CA THR A 55 -0.52 -6.89 8.90
C THR A 55 -0.49 -6.72 7.40
N VAL A 56 -1.63 -6.96 6.75
CA VAL A 56 -1.81 -6.75 5.30
C VAL A 56 -2.82 -5.63 5.09
N VAL A 57 -2.42 -4.63 4.32
CA VAL A 57 -3.28 -3.50 3.94
C VAL A 57 -3.56 -3.54 2.44
N ASP A 58 -4.73 -3.06 2.05
CA ASP A 58 -5.12 -2.91 0.66
C ASP A 58 -4.55 -1.63 0.02
N ARG A 59 -4.87 -1.37 -1.25
CA ARG A 59 -4.41 -0.20 -2.00
C ARG A 59 -4.75 1.14 -1.34
N ALA A 60 -5.84 1.20 -0.57
CA ALA A 60 -6.27 2.40 0.15
C ALA A 60 -5.62 2.54 1.55
N GLY A 61 -4.78 1.58 1.95
CA GLY A 61 -4.17 1.55 3.28
C GLY A 61 -5.09 0.98 4.37
N VAL A 62 -6.22 0.39 3.97
CA VAL A 62 -7.17 -0.23 4.91
C VAL A 62 -6.72 -1.65 5.22
N ILE A 63 -6.74 -2.01 6.50
CA ILE A 63 -6.36 -3.35 6.96
C ILE A 63 -7.32 -4.39 6.39
N LYS A 64 -6.76 -5.41 5.75
CA LYS A 64 -7.48 -6.58 5.22
C LYS A 64 -7.29 -7.84 6.08
N ALA A 65 -6.09 -8.03 6.62
CA ALA A 65 -5.79 -9.16 7.47
C ALA A 65 -4.73 -8.79 8.52
N VAL A 66 -4.89 -9.34 9.73
CA VAL A 66 -3.87 -9.30 10.79
C VAL A 66 -3.77 -10.69 11.38
N GLN A 67 -2.54 -11.20 11.49
CA GLN A 67 -2.26 -12.43 12.22
C GLN A 67 -1.10 -12.19 13.17
N ARG A 68 -1.28 -12.60 14.42
CA ARG A 68 -0.27 -12.48 15.47
C ARG A 68 -0.01 -13.85 16.07
N THR A 69 1.25 -14.23 16.15
CA THR A 69 1.64 -15.46 16.88
C THR A 69 1.49 -15.26 18.38
N ASP A 70 1.26 -16.35 19.11
CA ASP A 70 0.86 -16.31 20.53
C ASP A 70 1.84 -15.52 21.43
N ASN A 71 3.14 -15.64 21.13
CA ASN A 71 4.20 -15.04 21.91
C ASN A 71 4.82 -13.78 21.30
N ALA A 72 4.23 -13.21 20.25
CA ALA A 72 4.69 -11.93 19.71
C ALA A 72 4.49 -10.79 20.71
N GLY A 73 5.45 -9.88 20.81
CA GLY A 73 5.35 -8.73 21.71
C GLY A 73 4.16 -7.81 21.37
N PRO A 74 3.55 -7.14 22.35
CA PRO A 74 2.34 -6.33 22.13
C PRO A 74 2.58 -5.17 21.13
N HIS A 75 3.79 -4.61 21.09
CA HIS A 75 4.15 -3.53 20.15
C HIS A 75 4.14 -3.96 18.68
N THR A 76 4.26 -5.27 18.40
CA THR A 76 4.38 -5.81 17.04
C THR A 76 3.13 -5.58 16.20
N VAL A 77 1.94 -5.50 16.84
CA VAL A 77 0.68 -5.21 16.15
C VAL A 77 0.74 -3.85 15.47
N LYS A 78 1.08 -2.81 16.23
CA LYS A 78 1.16 -1.45 15.67
C LYS A 78 2.37 -1.28 14.75
N ALA A 79 3.50 -1.90 15.09
CA ALA A 79 4.69 -1.85 14.26
C ALA A 79 4.46 -2.48 12.87
N SER A 80 3.81 -3.65 12.79
CA SER A 80 3.51 -4.30 11.52
C SER A 80 2.57 -3.47 10.65
N GLU A 81 1.53 -2.87 11.24
CA GLU A 81 0.60 -1.95 10.57
C GLU A 81 1.35 -0.76 9.97
N MET A 82 2.15 -0.06 10.77
CA MET A 82 2.88 1.14 10.34
C MET A 82 3.93 0.81 9.27
N LYS A 83 4.61 -0.34 9.36
CA LYS A 83 5.54 -0.81 8.32
C LYS A 83 4.82 -1.09 6.99
N ALA A 84 3.64 -1.76 7.03
CA ALA A 84 2.81 -1.98 5.85
C ALA A 84 2.37 -0.64 5.24
N TYR A 85 1.89 0.29 6.06
CA TYR A 85 1.45 1.61 5.61
C TYR A 85 2.59 2.42 5.00
N THR A 86 3.79 2.40 5.60
CA THR A 86 4.99 3.03 5.04
C THR A 86 5.32 2.46 3.66
N ALA A 87 5.34 1.13 3.53
CA ALA A 87 5.67 0.47 2.27
C ALA A 87 4.63 0.76 1.18
N LEU A 88 3.34 0.77 1.52
CA LEU A 88 2.26 1.13 0.62
C LEU A 88 2.40 2.55 0.09
N SER A 89 2.51 3.52 1.02
CA SER A 89 2.48 4.95 0.72
C SER A 89 3.68 5.39 -0.12
N THR A 90 4.84 4.82 0.16
CA THR A 90 6.09 5.13 -0.55
C THR A 90 6.34 4.25 -1.76
N LYS A 91 5.55 3.17 -1.95
CA LYS A 91 5.71 2.13 -2.96
C LYS A 91 7.10 1.47 -2.93
N ASN A 92 7.75 1.50 -1.78
CA ASN A 92 9.08 0.95 -1.52
C ASN A 92 9.09 0.09 -0.25
N ALA A 93 10.08 -0.80 -0.14
CA ALA A 93 10.35 -1.48 1.13
C ALA A 93 10.58 -0.44 2.25
N SER A 94 9.97 -0.65 3.42
CA SER A 94 10.11 0.29 4.55
C SER A 94 11.55 0.43 5.05
N GLY A 95 12.37 -0.62 4.87
CA GLY A 95 13.81 -0.57 5.11
C GLY A 95 14.55 0.38 4.16
N LYS A 96 14.16 0.42 2.88
CA LYS A 96 14.73 1.38 1.92
C LYS A 96 14.35 2.83 2.23
N VAL A 97 13.14 3.04 2.72
CA VAL A 97 12.70 4.37 3.18
C VAL A 97 13.50 4.80 4.41
N MET A 98 13.77 3.88 5.33
CA MET A 98 14.64 4.10 6.48
C MET A 98 16.07 4.51 6.04
N GLU A 99 16.67 3.74 5.13
CA GLU A 99 18.03 4.02 4.61
C GLU A 99 18.09 5.39 3.93
N ALA A 100 17.09 5.74 3.13
CA ALA A 100 17.01 7.06 2.49
C ALA A 100 16.91 8.20 3.52
N ALA A 101 16.09 8.03 4.58
CA ALA A 101 15.98 9.03 5.64
C ALA A 101 17.24 9.18 6.49
N GLN A 102 18.07 8.14 6.60
CA GLN A 102 19.34 8.17 7.31
C GLN A 102 20.46 8.80 6.48
N SER A 103 20.45 8.62 5.17
CA SER A 103 21.53 9.04 4.26
C SER A 103 21.26 10.36 3.53
N ASN A 104 20.02 10.82 3.46
CA ASN A 104 19.62 12.03 2.74
C ASN A 104 18.89 13.02 3.67
N ALA A 105 19.51 14.17 3.91
CA ALA A 105 18.94 15.23 4.74
C ALA A 105 17.54 15.68 4.29
N GLY A 106 17.24 15.63 2.98
CA GLY A 106 15.90 15.96 2.44
C GLY A 106 14.82 14.94 2.78
N ALA A 107 15.19 13.70 3.15
CA ALA A 107 14.26 12.64 3.49
C ALA A 107 14.16 12.36 5.01
N GLN A 108 15.01 12.98 5.83
CA GLN A 108 15.09 12.66 7.27
C GLN A 108 13.77 12.91 8.04
N ASN A 109 12.96 13.86 7.58
CA ASN A 109 11.68 14.20 8.22
C ASN A 109 10.52 13.26 7.80
N MET A 110 10.76 12.26 6.96
CA MET A 110 9.75 11.25 6.67
C MET A 110 9.30 10.47 7.91
N ARG A 111 10.12 10.44 8.95
CA ARG A 111 9.76 9.88 10.27
C ARG A 111 8.61 10.61 10.96
N ASP A 112 8.37 11.88 10.58
CA ASP A 112 7.35 12.74 11.18
C ASP A 112 5.99 12.63 10.45
N VAL A 113 5.94 11.86 9.34
CA VAL A 113 4.68 11.58 8.63
C VAL A 113 3.83 10.65 9.48
N PRO A 114 2.59 11.06 9.82
CA PRO A 114 1.71 10.23 10.65
C PRO A 114 1.48 8.83 10.06
N GLY A 115 1.65 7.81 10.88
CA GLY A 115 1.49 6.41 10.47
C GLY A 115 2.72 5.77 9.82
N PHE A 116 3.80 6.51 9.56
CA PHE A 116 5.05 5.94 9.09
C PHE A 116 5.87 5.35 10.23
N LEU A 117 6.51 4.22 9.94
CA LEU A 117 7.55 3.62 10.77
C LEU A 117 8.73 3.27 9.87
N LEU A 118 9.82 4.01 10.02
CA LEU A 118 11.04 3.82 9.24
C LEU A 118 11.90 2.70 9.84
N LEU A 119 11.36 1.49 9.76
CA LEU A 119 12.03 0.24 10.12
C LEU A 119 11.74 -0.80 9.04
N ALA A 120 12.74 -1.61 8.71
CA ALA A 120 12.58 -2.70 7.76
C ALA A 120 11.52 -3.71 8.24
N GLY A 121 10.84 -4.36 7.30
CA GLY A 121 9.79 -5.34 7.56
C GLY A 121 8.47 -5.07 6.83
N GLY A 122 8.35 -3.95 6.12
CA GLY A 122 7.21 -3.64 5.25
C GLY A 122 7.58 -3.75 3.78
N LEU A 123 6.78 -4.48 2.99
CA LEU A 123 6.96 -4.64 1.55
C LEU A 123 5.68 -4.31 0.78
N PRO A 124 5.77 -3.58 -0.36
CA PRO A 124 4.64 -3.40 -1.24
C PRO A 124 4.31 -4.71 -1.96
N VAL A 125 3.02 -5.00 -2.13
CA VAL A 125 2.52 -6.11 -2.94
C VAL A 125 2.13 -5.57 -4.31
N LYS A 126 2.65 -6.17 -5.37
CA LYS A 126 2.45 -5.71 -6.75
C LYS A 126 1.74 -6.75 -7.60
N GLU A 127 0.98 -6.25 -8.56
CA GLU A 127 0.46 -7.02 -9.69
C GLU A 127 0.88 -6.31 -10.99
N GLY A 128 1.85 -6.87 -11.69
CA GLY A 128 2.60 -6.16 -12.74
C GLY A 128 3.35 -4.97 -12.13
N ASP A 129 3.18 -3.78 -12.70
CA ASP A 129 3.81 -2.55 -12.21
C ASP A 129 2.98 -1.81 -11.14
N GLU A 130 1.76 -2.26 -10.86
CA GLU A 130 0.88 -1.62 -9.91
C GLU A 130 1.05 -2.15 -8.49
N VAL A 131 1.18 -1.24 -7.51
CA VAL A 131 1.07 -1.59 -6.09
C VAL A 131 -0.42 -1.73 -5.75
N ILE A 132 -0.83 -2.93 -5.35
CA ILE A 132 -2.22 -3.29 -5.03
C ILE A 132 -2.49 -3.40 -3.52
N GLY A 133 -1.44 -3.31 -2.71
CA GLY A 133 -1.48 -3.38 -1.25
C GLY A 133 -0.07 -3.46 -0.68
N ALA A 134 0.04 -3.76 0.59
CA ALA A 134 1.32 -4.00 1.26
C ALA A 134 1.18 -4.98 2.42
N VAL A 135 2.28 -5.61 2.78
CA VAL A 135 2.41 -6.45 3.97
C VAL A 135 3.49 -5.88 4.88
N GLY A 136 3.23 -5.84 6.18
CA GLY A 136 4.19 -5.45 7.20
C GLY A 136 4.31 -6.50 8.28
N ILE A 137 5.53 -6.73 8.75
CA ILE A 137 5.85 -7.71 9.79
C ILE A 137 6.66 -7.02 10.89
N GLY A 138 6.39 -7.40 12.12
CA GLY A 138 7.18 -6.99 13.26
C GLY A 138 7.30 -8.11 14.27
N GLY A 139 8.50 -8.27 14.86
CA GLY A 139 8.74 -9.24 15.91
C GLY A 139 9.95 -10.14 15.72
N ALA A 140 10.48 -10.30 14.51
CA ALA A 140 11.76 -10.97 14.33
C ALA A 140 12.90 -10.15 14.97
N PRO A 141 14.05 -10.77 15.29
CA PRO A 141 15.19 -10.09 15.93
C PRO A 141 15.77 -8.90 15.14
N GLY A 142 15.42 -8.78 13.87
CA GLY A 142 15.84 -7.68 13.01
C GLY A 142 14.86 -7.45 11.87
N GLY A 143 14.69 -6.19 11.46
CA GLY A 143 13.73 -5.82 10.42
C GLY A 143 13.99 -6.49 9.06
N HIS A 144 15.24 -6.77 8.70
CA HIS A 144 15.59 -7.54 7.50
C HIS A 144 15.10 -8.99 7.56
N LEU A 145 14.95 -9.56 8.76
CA LEU A 145 14.36 -10.88 8.96
C LEU A 145 12.84 -10.84 8.81
N ASP A 146 12.20 -9.77 9.27
CA ASP A 146 10.79 -9.49 9.00
C ASP A 146 10.56 -9.38 7.47
N GLU A 147 11.39 -8.62 6.76
CA GLU A 147 11.31 -8.48 5.29
C GLU A 147 11.48 -9.82 4.57
N ALA A 148 12.40 -10.67 5.04
CA ALA A 148 12.60 -11.99 4.44
C ALA A 148 11.35 -12.89 4.57
N CYS A 149 10.62 -12.82 5.69
CA CYS A 149 9.35 -13.53 5.85
C CYS A 149 8.26 -12.95 4.92
N ALA A 150 8.20 -11.62 4.80
CA ALA A 150 7.25 -10.94 3.91
C ALA A 150 7.50 -11.32 2.44
N GLN A 151 8.78 -11.31 2.02
CA GLN A 151 9.16 -11.68 0.66
C GLN A 151 8.79 -13.12 0.33
N ALA A 152 9.05 -14.05 1.26
CA ALA A 152 8.69 -15.47 1.07
C ALA A 152 7.18 -15.65 0.83
N ALA A 153 6.34 -14.87 1.53
CA ALA A 153 4.88 -14.91 1.33
C ALA A 153 4.46 -14.30 -0.01
N ILE A 154 5.09 -13.19 -0.43
CA ILE A 154 4.84 -12.57 -1.73
C ILE A 154 5.25 -13.52 -2.87
N ASP A 155 6.41 -14.17 -2.77
CA ASP A 155 6.89 -15.13 -3.77
C ASP A 155 5.96 -16.35 -3.88
N ALA A 156 5.36 -16.78 -2.78
CA ALA A 156 4.39 -17.87 -2.77
C ALA A 156 3.04 -17.48 -3.39
N LEU A 157 2.63 -16.22 -3.24
CA LEU A 157 1.39 -15.71 -3.83
C LEU A 157 1.47 -15.61 -5.37
N ASN A 158 2.66 -15.40 -5.92
CA ASN A 158 2.90 -15.17 -7.35
C ASN A 158 3.20 -16.46 -8.14
N LYS A 159 3.15 -17.63 -7.49
CA LYS A 159 3.31 -18.97 -8.12
C LYS A 159 1.98 -19.52 -8.58
#